data_9d15000eac00ea27eb532b9e49e4a81f
#
_entry.id   9d15000eac00ea27eb532b9e49e4a81f
#
_cell.length_a   1.000
_cell.length_b   1.000
_cell.length_c   1.000
_cell.angle_alpha   90.00
_cell.angle_beta   90.00
_cell.angle_gamma   90.00
#
_symmetry.space_group_name_H-M   'P 1'
#
loop_
_entity.id
_entity.type
_entity.pdbx_description
1 polymer ?
#
loop_
_entity_poly.entity_id
_entity_poly.type
_entity_poly.pdbx_seq_one_letter_code
_entity_poly.pdbx_strand_id
1 'polypeptide(L)'
;IQASEKLYKAAEECVKALAIYLNLGNILREVEKSGRLTTTELEKAVEAISDRVGRWFEEAWDRAWALHVWGFHETKLDSEAVKRRLPYIEKMVEEAEKLVSAK
;
A
#
# COMPACT_ATOMS: atom_id res chain seq x y z
N ILE A 1 17.78 3.97 2.37
CA ILE A 1 16.89 4.88 1.62
C ILE A 1 16.20 4.12 0.50
N GLN A 2 16.96 3.45 -0.36
CA GLN A 2 16.37 2.70 -1.47
C GLN A 2 15.46 1.57 -1.01
N ALA A 3 15.82 0.90 0.10
CA ALA A 3 15.00 -0.17 0.64
C ALA A 3 13.64 0.35 1.10
N SER A 4 13.62 1.51 1.78
CA SER A 4 12.37 2.12 2.23
C SER A 4 11.44 2.42 1.05
N GLU A 5 11.97 2.99 -0.01
CA GLU A 5 11.15 3.36 -1.14
C GLU A 5 10.66 2.12 -1.92
N LYS A 6 11.50 1.10 -2.04
CA LYS A 6 11.10 -0.15 -2.68
C LYS A 6 9.94 -0.82 -1.93
N LEU A 7 10.03 -0.85 -0.59
CA LEU A 7 8.95 -1.41 0.23
C LEU A 7 7.68 -0.60 0.10
N TYR A 8 7.79 0.72 0.10
CA TYR A 8 6.63 1.57 -0.09
C TYR A 8 5.99 1.33 -1.47
N LYS A 9 6.79 1.23 -2.51
CA LYS A 9 6.28 0.96 -3.87
C LYS A 9 5.54 -0.38 -3.91
N ALA A 10 6.06 -1.40 -3.24
CA ALA A 10 5.38 -2.69 -3.17
C ALA A 10 4.00 -2.55 -2.53
N ALA A 11 3.90 -1.78 -1.42
CA ALA A 11 2.63 -1.53 -0.76
C ALA A 11 1.67 -0.75 -1.67
N GLU A 12 2.18 0.26 -2.35
CA GLU A 12 1.38 1.07 -3.27
C GLU A 12 0.81 0.20 -4.40
N GLU A 13 1.63 -0.68 -4.95
CA GLU A 13 1.17 -1.61 -6.00
C GLU A 13 0.11 -2.58 -5.48
N CYS A 14 0.22 -3.02 -4.21
CA CYS A 14 -0.82 -3.84 -3.60
C CYS A 14 -2.15 -3.10 -3.52
N VAL A 15 -2.13 -1.82 -3.14
CA VAL A 15 -3.34 -1.01 -3.07
C VAL A 15 -3.99 -0.93 -4.44
N LYS A 16 -3.20 -0.64 -5.47
CA LYS A 16 -3.71 -0.53 -6.83
C LYS A 16 -4.29 -1.86 -7.32
N ALA A 17 -3.56 -2.95 -7.10
CA ALA A 17 -4.01 -4.27 -7.54
C ALA A 17 -5.32 -4.67 -6.87
N LEU A 18 -5.46 -4.43 -5.58
CA LEU A 18 -6.68 -4.75 -4.86
C LEU A 18 -7.84 -3.83 -5.24
N ALA A 19 -7.56 -2.56 -5.55
CA ALA A 19 -8.59 -1.65 -6.05
C ALA A 19 -9.17 -2.17 -7.37
N ILE A 20 -8.31 -2.66 -8.24
CA ILE A 20 -8.75 -3.27 -9.50
C ILE A 20 -9.53 -4.56 -9.24
N TYR A 21 -8.99 -5.44 -8.41
CA TYR A 21 -9.62 -6.72 -8.09
C TYR A 21 -11.01 -6.54 -7.48
N LEU A 22 -11.15 -5.59 -6.56
CA LEU A 22 -12.42 -5.32 -5.89
C LEU A 22 -13.33 -4.39 -6.68
N ASN A 23 -12.88 -3.95 -7.83
CA ASN A 23 -13.65 -3.11 -8.74
C ASN A 23 -14.14 -1.82 -8.09
N LEU A 24 -13.20 -1.08 -7.48
CA LEU A 24 -13.49 0.20 -6.83
C LEU A 24 -13.60 1.29 -7.90
N GLY A 25 -14.80 1.48 -8.44
CA GLY A 25 -15.04 2.30 -9.62
C GLY A 25 -14.47 3.71 -9.61
N ASN A 26 -14.63 4.42 -8.49
CA ASN A 26 -14.11 5.79 -8.38
C ASN A 26 -12.59 5.83 -8.49
N ILE A 27 -11.92 4.87 -7.85
CA ILE A 27 -10.47 4.78 -7.88
C ILE A 27 -9.98 4.43 -9.29
N LEU A 28 -10.67 3.47 -9.94
CA LEU A 28 -10.31 3.07 -11.29
C LEU A 28 -10.44 4.22 -12.28
N ARG A 29 -11.47 5.04 -12.14
CA ARG A 29 -11.66 6.18 -13.03
C ARG A 29 -10.52 7.18 -12.89
N GLU A 30 -10.06 7.43 -11.66
CA GLU A 30 -8.95 8.36 -11.44
C GLU A 30 -7.65 7.82 -12.02
N VAL A 31 -7.40 6.52 -11.90
CA VAL A 31 -6.22 5.89 -12.51
C VAL A 31 -6.25 6.02 -14.03
N GLU A 32 -7.41 5.75 -14.64
CA GLU A 32 -7.57 5.89 -16.10
C GLU A 32 -7.32 7.33 -16.56
N LYS A 33 -7.78 8.28 -15.77
CA LYS A 33 -7.74 9.69 -16.12
C LYS A 33 -6.32 10.27 -16.02
N SER A 34 -5.60 9.95 -14.94
CA SER A 34 -4.31 10.57 -14.65
C SER A 34 -3.13 9.58 -14.66
N GLY A 35 -3.40 8.30 -14.72
CA GLY A 35 -2.38 7.26 -14.70
C GLY A 35 -1.81 6.97 -13.33
N ARG A 36 -2.23 7.70 -12.30
CA ARG A 36 -1.74 7.49 -10.94
C ARG A 36 -2.74 8.02 -9.92
N LEU A 37 -2.52 7.67 -8.67
CA LEU A 37 -3.39 8.09 -7.57
C LEU A 37 -2.69 9.16 -6.72
N THR A 38 -3.45 10.16 -6.29
CA THR A 38 -2.98 11.13 -5.30
C THR A 38 -2.96 10.47 -3.93
N THR A 39 -2.33 11.13 -2.95
CA THR A 39 -2.32 10.65 -1.57
C THR A 39 -3.73 10.44 -1.04
N THR A 40 -4.62 11.41 -1.28
CA THR A 40 -6.00 11.30 -0.84
C THR A 40 -6.71 10.09 -1.45
N GLU A 41 -6.49 9.85 -2.73
CA GLU A 41 -7.09 8.72 -3.42
C GLU A 41 -6.55 7.39 -2.91
N LEU A 42 -5.24 7.32 -2.62
CA LEU A 42 -4.64 6.14 -2.03
C LEU A 42 -5.25 5.85 -0.66
N GLU A 43 -5.43 6.89 0.18
CA GLU A 43 -6.03 6.72 1.49
C GLU A 43 -7.48 6.22 1.39
N LYS A 44 -8.24 6.74 0.44
CA LYS A 44 -9.62 6.29 0.23
C LYS A 44 -9.66 4.84 -0.26
N ALA A 45 -8.74 4.46 -1.14
CA ALA A 45 -8.64 3.08 -1.60
C ALA A 45 -8.31 2.15 -0.44
N VAL A 46 -7.37 2.55 0.41
CA VAL A 46 -6.98 1.77 1.59
C VAL A 46 -8.17 1.56 2.52
N GLU A 47 -8.94 2.61 2.78
CA GLU A 47 -10.14 2.51 3.62
C GLU A 47 -11.13 1.50 3.04
N ALA A 48 -11.41 1.60 1.75
CA ALA A 48 -12.35 0.69 1.09
C ALA A 48 -11.86 -0.76 1.10
N ILE A 49 -10.58 -0.96 0.88
CA ILE A 49 -9.98 -2.30 0.93
C ILE A 49 -10.06 -2.85 2.36
N SER A 50 -9.75 -2.02 3.35
CA SER A 50 -9.80 -2.42 4.76
C SER A 50 -11.18 -2.84 5.19
N ASP A 51 -12.22 -2.19 4.67
CA ASP A 51 -13.61 -2.59 4.94
C ASP A 51 -13.91 -4.01 4.44
N ARG A 52 -13.16 -4.46 3.42
CA ARG A 52 -13.36 -5.80 2.84
C ARG A 52 -12.47 -6.86 3.45
N VAL A 53 -11.21 -6.53 3.75
CA VAL A 53 -10.22 -7.54 4.16
C VAL A 53 -9.82 -7.44 5.63
N GLY A 54 -10.14 -6.34 6.30
CA GLY A 54 -9.84 -6.17 7.71
C GLY A 54 -8.97 -4.95 8.00
N ARG A 55 -9.09 -4.46 9.23
CA ARG A 55 -8.38 -3.25 9.68
C ARG A 55 -6.85 -3.38 9.58
N TRP A 56 -6.34 -4.59 9.63
CA TRP A 56 -4.88 -4.81 9.51
C TRP A 56 -4.30 -4.16 8.26
N PHE A 57 -5.10 -4.04 7.21
CA PHE A 57 -4.63 -3.46 5.95
C PHE A 57 -4.32 -1.97 6.11
N GLU A 58 -5.19 -1.24 6.81
CA GLU A 58 -4.94 0.17 7.12
C GLU A 58 -3.69 0.35 7.97
N GLU A 59 -3.53 -0.52 8.97
CA GLU A 59 -2.36 -0.47 9.85
C GLU A 59 -1.08 -0.74 9.08
N ALA A 60 -1.11 -1.72 8.18
CA ALA A 60 0.04 -2.02 7.33
C ALA A 60 0.35 -0.84 6.40
N TRP A 61 -0.68 -0.21 5.85
CA TRP A 61 -0.49 0.96 5.00
C TRP A 61 0.16 2.12 5.75
N ASP A 62 -0.24 2.35 7.00
CA ASP A 62 0.39 3.40 7.81
C ASP A 62 1.88 3.15 8.00
N ARG A 63 2.27 1.88 8.14
CA ARG A 63 3.69 1.50 8.22
C ARG A 63 4.41 1.78 6.90
N ALA A 64 3.75 1.49 5.78
CA ALA A 64 4.30 1.77 4.46
C ALA A 64 4.46 3.28 4.24
N TRP A 65 3.47 4.05 4.66
CA TRP A 65 3.53 5.51 4.55
C TRP A 65 4.69 6.08 5.34
N ALA A 66 4.95 5.54 6.54
CA ALA A 66 6.10 5.96 7.34
C ALA A 66 7.41 5.68 6.59
N LEU A 67 7.51 4.57 5.87
CA LEU A 67 8.67 4.28 5.05
C LEU A 67 8.87 5.31 3.94
N HIS A 68 7.77 5.75 3.35
CA HIS A 68 7.82 6.75 2.28
C HIS A 68 8.26 8.12 2.80
N VAL A 69 7.62 8.59 3.85
CA VAL A 69 7.88 9.93 4.38
C VAL A 69 9.17 9.97 5.21
N TRP A 70 9.25 9.15 6.24
CA TRP A 70 10.36 9.21 7.20
C TRP A 70 11.60 8.43 6.74
N GLY A 71 11.38 7.37 5.99
CA GLY A 71 12.48 6.55 5.49
C GLY A 71 13.12 7.12 4.24
N PHE A 72 12.30 7.52 3.27
CA PHE A 72 12.80 8.00 1.99
C PHE A 72 13.00 9.52 1.97
N HIS A 73 11.94 10.28 2.20
CA HIS A 73 12.03 11.74 2.10
C HIS A 73 12.85 12.40 3.20
N GLU A 74 12.66 11.98 4.45
CA GLU A 74 13.32 12.62 5.59
C GLU A 74 14.53 11.85 6.10
N THR A 75 14.73 10.64 5.64
CA THR A 75 15.85 9.77 6.02
C THR A 75 16.03 9.62 7.53
N LYS A 76 14.92 9.59 8.26
CA LYS A 76 14.91 9.49 9.73
C LYS A 76 14.87 8.08 10.27
N LEU A 77 14.61 7.09 9.41
CA LEU A 77 14.53 5.69 9.83
C LEU A 77 15.86 5.00 9.54
N ASP A 78 16.41 4.34 10.57
CA ASP A 78 17.59 3.51 10.37
C ASP A 78 17.19 2.14 9.82
N SER A 79 18.18 1.28 9.56
CA SER A 79 17.92 -0.02 8.97
C SER A 79 17.07 -0.91 9.87
N GLU A 80 17.19 -0.81 11.17
CA GLU A 80 16.37 -1.58 12.10
C GLU A 80 14.91 -1.16 12.02
N ALA A 81 14.64 0.14 11.97
CA ALA A 81 13.28 0.66 11.86
C ALA A 81 12.64 0.21 10.55
N VAL A 82 13.40 0.18 9.46
CA VAL A 82 12.91 -0.30 8.18
C VAL A 82 12.61 -1.80 8.26
N LYS A 83 13.51 -2.59 8.85
CA LYS A 83 13.29 -4.03 9.01
C LYS A 83 12.05 -4.36 9.83
N ARG A 84 11.75 -3.57 10.85
CA ARG A 84 10.57 -3.79 11.69
C ARG A 84 9.27 -3.60 10.92
N ARG A 85 9.31 -2.83 9.85
CA ARG A 85 8.13 -2.57 9.03
C ARG A 85 7.96 -3.58 7.89
N LEU A 86 9.01 -4.31 7.57
CA LEU A 86 8.98 -5.31 6.48
C LEU A 86 7.86 -6.34 6.62
N PRO A 87 7.61 -6.95 7.80
CA PRO A 87 6.54 -7.95 7.91
C PRO A 87 5.16 -7.44 7.53
N TYR A 88 4.89 -6.15 7.77
CA TYR A 88 3.59 -5.56 7.40
C TYR A 88 3.44 -5.51 5.88
N ILE A 89 4.52 -5.14 5.20
CA ILE A 89 4.49 -5.07 3.73
C ILE A 89 4.40 -6.47 3.14
N GLU A 90 5.14 -7.43 3.71
CA GLU A 90 5.08 -8.83 3.27
C GLU A 90 3.66 -9.37 3.40
N LYS A 91 2.97 -9.07 4.49
CA LYS A 91 1.58 -9.49 4.68
C LYS A 91 0.67 -8.88 3.63
N MET A 92 0.85 -7.60 3.32
CA MET A 92 0.06 -6.97 2.26
C MET A 92 0.23 -7.68 0.94
N VAL A 93 1.47 -7.98 0.55
CA VAL A 93 1.77 -8.65 -0.71
C VAL A 93 1.18 -10.07 -0.72
N GLU A 94 1.39 -10.83 0.35
CA GLU A 94 0.89 -12.21 0.44
C GLU A 94 -0.63 -12.25 0.36
N GLU A 95 -1.31 -11.39 1.11
CA GLU A 95 -2.77 -11.38 1.10
C GLU A 95 -3.33 -10.92 -0.23
N ALA A 96 -2.69 -9.93 -0.87
CA ALA A 96 -3.10 -9.48 -2.18
C ALA A 96 -2.97 -10.61 -3.21
N GLU A 97 -1.87 -11.35 -3.16
CA GLU A 97 -1.65 -12.49 -4.07
C GLU A 97 -2.69 -13.58 -3.85
N LYS A 98 -3.03 -13.88 -2.60
CA LYS A 98 -4.05 -14.89 -2.28
C LYS A 98 -5.41 -14.50 -2.83
N LEU A 99 -5.81 -13.24 -2.64
CA LEU A 99 -7.10 -12.76 -3.11
C LEU A 99 -7.19 -12.80 -4.64
N VAL A 100 -6.16 -12.33 -5.31
CA VAL A 100 -6.15 -12.31 -6.77
C VAL A 100 -6.08 -13.72 -7.34
N SER A 101 -5.35 -14.62 -6.69
CA SER A 101 -5.19 -16.01 -7.16
C SER A 101 -6.36 -16.91 -6.83
N ALA A 102 -7.26 -16.49 -5.95
CA ALA A 102 -8.39 -17.30 -5.51
C ALA A 102 -9.52 -17.41 -6.53
N LYS A 103 -9.36 -16.82 -7.68
CA LYS A 103 -10.39 -16.89 -8.76
C LYS A 103 -10.51 -18.26 -9.39
#